data_422dae3a12c6d51443068df31a53164d
#
_entry.id   422dae3a12c6d51443068df31a53164d
#
_cell.length_a   1.000
_cell.length_b   1.000
_cell.length_c   1.000
_cell.angle_alpha   90.00
_cell.angle_beta   90.00
_cell.angle_gamma   90.00
#
_symmetry.space_group_name_H-M   'P 1'
#
loop_
_entity.id
_entity.type
_entity.pdbx_description
1 polymer ?
#
loop_
_entity_poly.entity_id
_entity_poly.type
_entity_poly.pdbx_seq_one_letter_code
_entity_poly.pdbx_strand_id
1 'polypeptide(L)'
;MNEEQTENLFAYGTLQTEAVQLSLFGRKLDGKEDVLPQYRLTIVRIEDKDFVAASGSADHRNLQFTGNPSDVVEGTAFAVTKSELLQGDAYEPAGYTRTLVQLRSGINAWVYLDNRSG
;
A
#
# COMPACT_ATOMS: atom_id res chain seq x y z
N MET A 1 -21.62 -4.25 -15.87
CA MET A 1 -20.40 -5.04 -16.10
C MET A 1 -19.43 -4.83 -14.96
N ASN A 2 -18.79 -5.90 -14.52
CA ASN A 2 -17.77 -5.80 -13.47
C ASN A 2 -16.45 -5.34 -14.08
N GLU A 3 -15.74 -4.50 -13.34
CA GLU A 3 -14.39 -4.15 -13.73
C GLU A 3 -13.47 -5.35 -13.60
N GLU A 4 -12.50 -5.43 -14.48
CA GLU A 4 -11.47 -6.44 -14.40
C GLU A 4 -10.40 -6.03 -13.39
N GLN A 5 -9.82 -7.01 -12.71
CA GLN A 5 -8.73 -6.81 -11.76
C GLN A 5 -7.41 -6.75 -12.54
N THR A 6 -7.20 -5.63 -13.22
CA THR A 6 -6.06 -5.43 -14.13
C THR A 6 -4.86 -4.78 -13.47
N GLU A 7 -5.00 -4.34 -12.21
CA GLU A 7 -3.95 -3.62 -11.50
C GLU A 7 -3.42 -4.43 -10.33
N ASN A 8 -2.18 -4.17 -9.94
CA ASN A 8 -1.56 -4.77 -8.77
C ASN A 8 -1.28 -3.69 -7.74
N LEU A 9 -1.66 -3.96 -6.49
CA LEU A 9 -1.41 -3.07 -5.36
C LEU A 9 -0.55 -3.80 -4.33
N PHE A 10 0.67 -3.30 -4.11
CA PHE A 10 1.55 -3.89 -3.10
C PHE A 10 1.29 -3.20 -1.76
N ALA A 11 0.81 -3.96 -0.80
CA ALA A 11 0.50 -3.47 0.54
C ALA A 11 1.53 -3.99 1.53
N TYR A 12 2.05 -3.09 2.34
CA TYR A 12 3.03 -3.40 3.39
C TYR A 12 2.57 -2.94 4.77
N GLY A 13 1.34 -2.46 4.89
CA GLY A 13 0.76 -1.93 6.11
C GLY A 13 -0.69 -2.38 6.31
N THR A 14 -1.56 -1.45 6.73
CA THR A 14 -2.93 -1.77 7.15
C THR A 14 -3.82 -2.32 6.03
N LEU A 15 -3.52 -2.02 4.76
CA LEU A 15 -4.29 -2.56 3.64
C LEU A 15 -4.17 -4.08 3.51
N GLN A 16 -3.20 -4.71 4.18
CA GLN A 16 -3.10 -6.17 4.25
C GLN A 16 -4.14 -6.78 5.20
N THR A 17 -4.77 -5.97 6.01
CA THR A 17 -5.74 -6.42 7.02
C THR A 17 -7.10 -6.66 6.37
N GLU A 18 -7.69 -7.84 6.61
CA GLU A 18 -8.99 -8.19 6.05
C GLU A 18 -10.07 -7.19 6.45
N ALA A 19 -10.09 -6.76 7.73
CA ALA A 19 -11.07 -5.81 8.20
C ALA A 19 -11.02 -4.48 7.43
N VAL A 20 -9.80 -4.00 7.14
CA VAL A 20 -9.62 -2.77 6.36
C VAL A 20 -10.09 -2.98 4.92
N GLN A 21 -9.77 -4.12 4.32
CA GLN A 21 -10.19 -4.44 2.95
C GLN A 21 -11.71 -4.49 2.84
N LEU A 22 -12.37 -5.15 3.78
CA LEU A 22 -13.84 -5.24 3.77
C LEU A 22 -14.48 -3.87 3.95
N SER A 23 -13.94 -3.05 4.83
CA SER A 23 -14.45 -1.70 5.08
C SER A 23 -14.26 -0.79 3.88
N LEU A 24 -13.12 -0.87 3.22
CA LEU A 24 -12.73 0.06 2.15
C LEU A 24 -13.24 -0.39 0.78
N PHE A 25 -13.12 -1.68 0.48
CA PHE A 25 -13.42 -2.23 -0.85
C PHE A 25 -14.68 -3.08 -0.88
N GLY A 26 -15.24 -3.43 0.26
CA GLY A 26 -16.41 -4.28 0.35
C GLY A 26 -16.13 -5.75 0.08
N ARG A 27 -14.85 -6.14 0.01
CA ARG A 27 -14.45 -7.53 -0.23
C ARG A 27 -13.03 -7.77 0.28
N LYS A 28 -12.70 -9.03 0.48
CA LYS A 28 -11.32 -9.45 0.73
C LYS A 28 -10.59 -9.51 -0.61
N LEU A 29 -9.42 -8.90 -0.67
CA LEU A 29 -8.60 -8.88 -1.88
C LEU A 29 -7.85 -10.19 -2.07
N ASP A 30 -7.64 -10.58 -3.33
CA ASP A 30 -6.80 -11.72 -3.68
C ASP A 30 -5.36 -11.24 -3.80
N GLY A 31 -4.45 -11.88 -3.07
CA GLY A 31 -3.07 -11.45 -3.08
C GLY A 31 -2.07 -12.58 -2.96
N LYS A 32 -0.82 -12.26 -3.28
CA LYS A 32 0.33 -13.17 -3.13
C LYS A 32 1.44 -12.43 -2.41
N GLU A 33 2.14 -13.12 -1.54
CA GLU A 33 3.33 -12.57 -0.92
C GLU A 33 4.36 -12.18 -1.97
N ASP A 34 4.97 -11.02 -1.79
CA ASP A 34 6.00 -10.52 -2.68
C ASP A 34 6.95 -9.63 -1.90
N VAL A 35 7.98 -9.15 -2.58
CA VAL A 35 9.04 -8.36 -1.95
C VAL A 35 9.36 -7.17 -2.82
N LEU A 36 9.51 -6.00 -2.20
CA LEU A 36 9.94 -4.78 -2.87
C LEU A 36 11.39 -4.51 -2.54
N PRO A 37 12.32 -4.67 -3.49
CA PRO A 37 13.74 -4.38 -3.27
C PRO A 37 14.04 -2.89 -3.39
N GLN A 38 15.17 -2.48 -2.83
CA GLN A 38 15.72 -1.12 -2.88
C GLN A 38 14.95 -0.11 -2.03
N TYR A 39 14.12 -0.60 -1.12
CA TYR A 39 13.36 0.22 -0.16
C TYR A 39 13.51 -0.36 1.23
N ARG A 40 13.33 0.50 2.22
CA ARG A 40 13.23 0.07 3.61
C ARG A 40 11.97 0.62 4.25
N LEU A 41 11.53 -0.06 5.29
CA LEU A 41 10.35 0.32 6.03
C LEU A 41 10.70 1.38 7.07
N THR A 42 9.89 2.42 7.16
CA THR A 42 9.97 3.45 8.20
C THR A 42 8.62 3.64 8.84
N ILE A 43 8.56 4.34 9.97
CA ILE A 43 7.31 4.63 10.67
C ILE A 43 7.08 6.13 10.64
N VAL A 44 5.86 6.50 10.23
CA VAL A 44 5.40 7.90 10.22
C VAL A 44 4.23 8.00 11.18
N ARG A 45 4.25 8.99 12.07
CA ARG A 45 3.12 9.24 12.95
C ARG A 45 2.09 10.09 12.21
N ILE A 46 0.85 9.59 12.20
CA ILE A 46 -0.26 10.25 11.53
C ILE A 46 -1.07 11.02 12.57
N GLU A 47 -1.31 12.30 12.28
CA GLU A 47 -2.11 13.18 13.15
C GLU A 47 -3.57 13.32 12.69
N ASP A 48 -3.89 12.83 11.51
CA ASP A 48 -5.26 12.86 10.98
C ASP A 48 -6.14 11.91 11.79
N LYS A 49 -7.07 12.50 12.55
CA LYS A 49 -7.95 11.74 13.45
C LYS A 49 -8.86 10.77 12.70
N ASP A 50 -9.33 11.16 11.52
CA ASP A 50 -10.21 10.30 10.73
C ASP A 50 -9.45 9.06 10.24
N PHE A 51 -8.21 9.24 9.80
CA PHE A 51 -7.38 8.12 9.39
C PHE A 51 -7.06 7.20 10.58
N VAL A 52 -6.71 7.77 11.74
CA VAL A 52 -6.40 6.99 12.94
C VAL A 52 -7.62 6.17 13.36
N ALA A 53 -8.81 6.76 13.31
CA ALA A 53 -10.05 6.05 13.65
C ALA A 53 -10.31 4.89 12.67
N ALA A 54 -10.05 5.08 11.38
CA ALA A 54 -10.26 4.05 10.36
C ALA A 54 -9.24 2.92 10.43
N SER A 55 -7.97 3.26 10.69
CA SER A 55 -6.88 2.27 10.68
C SER A 55 -6.61 1.64 12.05
N GLY A 56 -7.05 2.28 13.13
CA GLY A 56 -6.83 1.82 14.50
C GLY A 56 -5.45 2.15 15.06
N SER A 57 -4.62 2.92 14.36
CA SER A 57 -3.28 3.28 14.81
C SER A 57 -2.85 4.64 14.29
N ALA A 58 -2.15 5.40 15.15
CA ALA A 58 -1.53 6.66 14.75
C ALA A 58 -0.19 6.45 14.04
N ASP A 59 0.45 5.30 14.25
CA ASP A 59 1.70 4.96 13.57
C ASP A 59 1.37 4.30 12.24
N HIS A 60 1.95 4.84 11.16
CA HIS A 60 1.72 4.32 9.83
C HIS A 60 3.06 3.99 9.18
N ARG A 61 3.11 2.86 8.52
CA ARG A 61 4.33 2.43 7.83
C ARG A 61 4.54 3.22 6.56
N ASN A 62 5.78 3.55 6.27
CA ASN A 62 6.18 4.24 5.06
C ASN A 62 7.36 3.53 4.42
N LEU A 63 7.61 3.84 3.16
CA LEU A 63 8.73 3.31 2.40
C LEU A 63 9.74 4.42 2.16
N GLN A 64 11.01 4.09 2.31
CA GLN A 64 12.11 4.98 1.94
C GLN A 64 12.97 4.29 0.89
N PHE A 65 13.16 4.94 -0.25
CA PHE A 65 14.03 4.43 -1.31
C PHE A 65 15.49 4.51 -0.86
N THR A 66 16.21 3.40 -0.93
CA THR A 66 17.61 3.33 -0.55
C THR A 66 18.53 3.09 -1.75
N GLY A 67 17.99 2.52 -2.82
CA GLY A 67 18.78 2.11 -3.98
C GLY A 67 19.65 0.89 -3.74
N ASN A 68 19.62 0.33 -2.53
CA ASN A 68 20.44 -0.83 -2.16
C ASN A 68 19.61 -2.11 -2.36
N PRO A 69 20.04 -3.01 -3.28
CA PRO A 69 19.28 -4.25 -3.53
C PRO A 69 19.16 -5.18 -2.33
N SER A 70 20.00 -4.99 -1.31
CA SER A 70 19.91 -5.79 -0.08
C SER A 70 18.80 -5.31 0.85
N ASP A 71 18.33 -4.08 0.67
CA ASP A 71 17.19 -3.57 1.45
C ASP A 71 15.91 -4.04 0.76
N VAL A 72 15.04 -4.68 1.53
CA VAL A 72 13.79 -5.23 1.01
C VAL A 72 12.66 -4.99 1.98
N VAL A 73 11.44 -4.89 1.43
CA VAL A 73 10.22 -4.79 2.21
C VAL A 73 9.30 -5.94 1.83
N GLU A 74 8.92 -6.73 2.81
CA GLU A 74 7.97 -7.82 2.60
C GLU A 74 6.55 -7.27 2.67
N GLY A 75 5.67 -7.82 1.83
CA GLY A 75 4.27 -7.43 1.80
C GLY A 75 3.48 -8.36 0.91
N THR A 76 2.34 -7.86 0.44
CA THR A 76 1.42 -8.65 -0.37
C THR A 76 1.01 -7.85 -1.60
N ALA A 77 1.12 -8.47 -2.76
CA ALA A 77 0.64 -7.91 -4.02
C ALA A 77 -0.80 -8.38 -4.27
N PHE A 78 -1.73 -7.43 -4.28
CA PHE A 78 -3.16 -7.73 -4.46
C PHE A 78 -3.61 -7.37 -5.86
N ALA A 79 -4.47 -8.23 -6.43
CA ALA A 79 -5.15 -7.94 -7.68
C ALA A 79 -6.35 -7.04 -7.41
N VAL A 80 -6.37 -5.87 -8.02
CA VAL A 80 -7.41 -4.86 -7.78
C VAL A 80 -7.91 -4.25 -9.08
N THR A 81 -9.06 -3.59 -9.00
CA THR A 81 -9.62 -2.81 -10.11
C THR A 81 -9.13 -1.37 -10.04
N LYS A 82 -9.32 -0.63 -11.13
CA LYS A 82 -9.01 0.80 -11.14
C LYS A 82 -9.84 1.58 -10.12
N SER A 83 -11.12 1.24 -9.97
CA SER A 83 -11.98 1.86 -8.97
C SER A 83 -11.47 1.62 -7.56
N GLU A 84 -10.97 0.42 -7.30
CA GLU A 84 -10.39 0.08 -5.99
C GLU A 84 -9.12 0.89 -5.70
N LEU A 85 -8.30 1.15 -6.71
CA LEU A 85 -7.16 2.05 -6.54
C LEU A 85 -7.59 3.44 -6.12
N LEU A 86 -8.65 3.98 -6.73
CA LEU A 86 -9.18 5.30 -6.36
C LEU A 86 -9.70 5.32 -4.92
N GLN A 87 -10.33 4.23 -4.49
CA GLN A 87 -10.77 4.08 -3.11
C GLN A 87 -9.58 4.06 -2.14
N GLY A 88 -8.50 3.38 -2.51
CA GLY A 88 -7.27 3.36 -1.74
C GLY A 88 -6.63 4.74 -1.66
N ASP A 89 -6.63 5.50 -2.76
CA ASP A 89 -6.11 6.86 -2.77
C ASP A 89 -6.84 7.74 -1.74
N ALA A 90 -8.16 7.57 -1.61
CA ALA A 90 -8.95 8.33 -0.65
C ALA A 90 -8.73 7.89 0.80
N TYR A 91 -8.36 6.63 1.01
CA TYR A 91 -8.10 6.08 2.33
C TYR A 91 -6.76 6.56 2.91
N GLU A 92 -5.73 6.67 2.07
CA GLU A 92 -4.38 6.99 2.53
C GLU A 92 -4.29 8.41 3.08
N PRO A 93 -3.44 8.65 4.09
CA PRO A 93 -3.32 9.99 4.67
C PRO A 93 -2.75 11.00 3.68
N ALA A 94 -3.05 12.27 3.95
CA ALA A 94 -2.51 13.36 3.14
C ALA A 94 -0.99 13.29 3.08
N GLY A 95 -0.43 13.49 1.89
CA GLY A 95 1.01 13.40 1.66
C GLY A 95 1.47 12.08 1.09
N TYR A 96 0.64 11.03 1.19
CA TYR A 96 0.96 9.75 0.54
C TYR A 96 0.53 9.80 -0.91
N THR A 97 1.40 9.32 -1.79
CA THR A 97 1.13 9.26 -3.23
C THR A 97 1.29 7.82 -3.72
N ARG A 98 0.50 7.50 -4.73
CA ARG A 98 0.56 6.19 -5.36
C ARG A 98 1.64 6.19 -6.43
N THR A 99 2.63 5.31 -6.27
CA THR A 99 3.82 5.24 -7.12
C THR A 99 3.95 3.84 -7.70
N LEU A 100 4.28 3.74 -8.98
CA LEU A 100 4.50 2.45 -9.63
C LEU A 100 5.92 1.96 -9.38
N VAL A 101 6.06 0.71 -8.93
CA VAL A 101 7.35 0.07 -8.65
C VAL A 101 7.38 -1.33 -9.25
N GLN A 102 8.58 -1.90 -9.36
CA GLN A 102 8.74 -3.29 -9.78
C GLN A 102 9.10 -4.14 -8.57
N LEU A 103 8.33 -5.22 -8.35
CA LEU A 103 8.56 -6.16 -7.27
C LEU A 103 9.62 -7.19 -7.68
N ARG A 104 10.14 -7.94 -6.68
CA ARG A 104 11.15 -8.97 -6.93
C ARG A 104 10.65 -10.04 -7.91
N SER A 105 9.37 -10.35 -7.89
CA SER A 105 8.76 -11.31 -8.83
C SER A 105 8.78 -10.85 -10.28
N GLY A 106 9.06 -9.57 -10.53
CA GLY A 106 9.07 -8.98 -11.86
C GLY A 106 7.79 -8.23 -12.21
N ILE A 107 6.73 -8.33 -11.41
CA ILE A 107 5.50 -7.60 -11.70
C ILE A 107 5.62 -6.14 -11.27
N ASN A 108 4.94 -5.27 -12.01
CA ASN A 108 4.80 -3.87 -11.64
C ASN A 108 3.58 -3.73 -10.74
N ALA A 109 3.74 -2.98 -9.67
CA ALA A 109 2.66 -2.78 -8.69
C ALA A 109 2.67 -1.35 -8.19
N TRP A 110 1.50 -0.89 -7.75
CA TRP A 110 1.36 0.41 -7.12
C TRP A 110 1.64 0.30 -5.63
N VAL A 111 2.33 1.30 -5.07
CA VAL A 111 2.55 1.43 -3.63
C VAL A 111 2.19 2.82 -3.19
N TYR A 112 1.77 2.97 -1.95
CA TYR A 112 1.53 4.27 -1.34
C TYR A 112 2.74 4.62 -0.48
N LEU A 113 3.32 5.78 -0.71
CA LEU A 113 4.44 6.26 0.09
C LEU A 113 4.37 7.77 0.28
N ASP A 114 4.95 8.24 1.38
CA ASP A 114 5.04 9.66 1.71
C ASP A 114 6.44 10.15 1.34
N ASN A 115 6.50 11.05 0.36
CA ASN A 115 7.77 11.58 -0.13
C ASN A 115 8.33 12.71 0.74
N ARG A 116 7.56 13.18 1.74
CA ARG A 116 8.00 14.31 2.58
C ARG A 116 9.16 13.98 3.50
N SER A 117 9.30 12.72 3.83
CA SER A 117 10.35 12.27 4.75
C SER A 117 11.68 12.02 4.06
N GLY A 118 11.80 12.51 2.87
CA GLY A 118 13.00 12.61 2.08
C GLY A 118 14.09 11.60 2.20
#